data_3712f6c8f89ec0b87b51ad0d078aaaf0
#
_entry.id   3712f6c8f89ec0b87b51ad0d078aaaf0
#
_cell.length_a   1.000
_cell.length_b   1.000
_cell.length_c   1.000
_cell.angle_alpha   90.00
_cell.angle_beta   90.00
_cell.angle_gamma   90.00
#
_symmetry.space_group_name_H-M   'P 1'
#
loop_
_entity.id
_entity.type
_entity.pdbx_description
1 polymer ?
#
loop_
_entity_poly.entity_id
_entity_poly.type
_entity_poly.pdbx_seq_one_letter_code
_entity_poly.pdbx_strand_id
1 'polypeptide(L)'
;MTYANSLNYANALRLLADEIEKTNRLQEQIKQNAAKVDAVNLFAQSFGDFPIRLVANWLNLPPRFFFKYLRDKGIVIEQNKANVEYCSQGLLIEHRYSFKQKNGRTKTFFATHITPAGMVHIYTLLWNDGIAAVVNDV
;
A
#
# COMPACT_ATOMS: atom_id res chain seq x y z
N MET A 1 11.24 -15.22 -46.98
CA MET A 1 11.18 -15.29 -45.52
C MET A 1 12.52 -15.37 -44.82
N THR A 2 13.56 -15.85 -45.49
CA THR A 2 14.85 -16.03 -44.84
C THR A 2 15.45 -14.73 -44.29
N TYR A 3 15.41 -13.65 -45.06
CA TYR A 3 15.90 -12.34 -44.58
C TYR A 3 15.03 -11.80 -43.45
N ALA A 4 13.72 -11.84 -43.65
CA ALA A 4 12.79 -11.40 -42.62
C ALA A 4 12.90 -12.27 -41.34
N ASN A 5 13.12 -13.57 -41.52
CA ASN A 5 13.30 -14.49 -40.41
C ASN A 5 14.60 -14.21 -39.63
N SER A 6 15.69 -13.85 -40.34
CA SER A 6 16.95 -13.48 -39.67
C SER A 6 16.78 -12.24 -38.80
N LEU A 7 16.15 -11.21 -39.34
CA LEU A 7 15.86 -9.98 -38.61
C LEU A 7 14.91 -10.23 -37.46
N ASN A 8 13.84 -10.99 -37.73
CA ASN A 8 12.85 -11.34 -36.72
C ASN A 8 13.44 -12.20 -35.61
N TYR A 9 14.36 -13.11 -35.98
CA TYR A 9 15.03 -13.95 -35.02
C TYR A 9 15.91 -13.12 -34.06
N ALA A 10 16.69 -12.20 -34.62
CA ALA A 10 17.53 -11.31 -33.83
C ALA A 10 16.69 -10.41 -32.90
N ASN A 11 15.59 -9.86 -33.44
CA ASN A 11 14.66 -9.05 -32.65
C ASN A 11 13.96 -9.90 -31.58
N ALA A 12 13.57 -11.11 -31.90
CA ALA A 12 12.97 -12.02 -30.95
C ALA A 12 13.91 -12.35 -29.80
N LEU A 13 15.19 -12.57 -30.09
CA LEU A 13 16.23 -12.80 -29.07
C LEU A 13 16.40 -11.59 -28.16
N ARG A 14 16.41 -10.39 -28.74
CA ARG A 14 16.49 -9.16 -27.94
C ARG A 14 15.26 -8.99 -27.03
N LEU A 15 14.08 -9.18 -27.59
CA LEU A 15 12.84 -9.10 -26.83
C LEU A 15 12.82 -10.13 -25.72
N LEU A 16 13.27 -11.34 -26.00
CA LEU A 16 13.34 -12.40 -25.01
C LEU A 16 14.34 -12.05 -23.90
N ALA A 17 15.51 -11.51 -24.25
CA ALA A 17 16.49 -11.07 -23.28
C ALA A 17 15.96 -9.94 -22.42
N ASP A 18 15.25 -8.96 -23.03
CA ASP A 18 14.61 -7.86 -22.32
C ASP A 18 13.52 -8.36 -21.38
N GLU A 19 12.72 -9.34 -21.81
CA GLU A 19 11.69 -9.94 -20.99
C GLU A 19 12.28 -10.70 -19.79
N ILE A 20 13.35 -11.45 -20.01
CA ILE A 20 14.04 -12.16 -18.93
C ILE A 20 14.58 -11.17 -17.90
N GLU A 21 15.22 -10.11 -18.36
CA GLU A 21 15.77 -9.08 -17.50
C GLU A 21 14.68 -8.36 -16.71
N LYS A 22 13.58 -8.04 -17.39
CA LYS A 22 12.41 -7.44 -16.76
C LYS A 22 11.79 -8.37 -15.74
N THR A 23 11.66 -9.66 -16.04
CA THR A 23 11.12 -10.66 -15.13
C THR A 23 12.01 -10.79 -13.90
N ASN A 24 13.33 -10.82 -14.09
CA ASN A 24 14.28 -10.90 -12.99
C ASN A 24 14.18 -9.68 -12.06
N ARG A 25 14.05 -8.49 -12.64
CA ARG A 25 13.86 -7.26 -11.85
C ARG A 25 12.56 -7.29 -11.07
N LEU A 26 11.49 -7.75 -11.69
CA LEU A 26 10.20 -7.88 -11.04
C LEU A 26 10.24 -8.90 -9.89
N GLN A 27 10.89 -10.04 -10.12
CA GLN A 27 11.05 -11.04 -9.07
C GLN A 27 11.87 -10.53 -7.90
N GLU A 28 12.93 -9.78 -8.16
CA GLU A 28 13.73 -9.15 -7.12
C GLU A 28 12.90 -8.13 -6.33
N GLN A 29 12.13 -7.31 -7.02
CA GLN A 29 11.24 -6.35 -6.36
C GLN A 29 10.18 -7.03 -5.52
N ILE A 30 9.61 -8.12 -5.99
CA ILE A 30 8.65 -8.92 -5.23
C ILE A 30 9.29 -9.45 -3.96
N LYS A 31 10.51 -9.97 -4.05
CA LYS A 31 11.25 -10.46 -2.87
C LYS A 31 11.51 -9.33 -1.87
N GLN A 32 11.97 -8.18 -2.36
CA GLN A 32 12.23 -7.03 -1.49
C GLN A 32 10.96 -6.52 -0.84
N ASN A 33 9.87 -6.47 -1.61
CA ASN A 33 8.58 -6.02 -1.10
C ASN A 33 7.99 -7.01 -0.11
N ALA A 34 8.12 -8.31 -0.36
CA ALA A 34 7.68 -9.33 0.57
C ALA A 34 8.42 -9.24 1.90
N ALA A 35 9.74 -9.03 1.87
CA ALA A 35 10.52 -8.86 3.08
C ALA A 35 10.10 -7.61 3.86
N LYS A 36 9.81 -6.51 3.16
CA LYS A 36 9.33 -5.28 3.79
C LYS A 36 7.95 -5.46 4.39
N VAL A 37 7.04 -6.15 3.69
CA VAL A 37 5.71 -6.48 4.19
C VAL A 37 5.82 -7.35 5.44
N ASP A 38 6.72 -8.34 5.45
CA ASP A 38 6.95 -9.19 6.61
C ASP A 38 7.46 -8.38 7.80
N ALA A 39 8.37 -7.43 7.57
CA ALA A 39 8.85 -6.53 8.62
C ALA A 39 7.73 -5.66 9.17
N VAL A 40 6.87 -5.13 8.31
CA VAL A 40 5.70 -4.35 8.71
C VAL A 40 4.73 -5.21 9.52
N ASN A 41 4.48 -6.45 9.11
CA ASN A 41 3.62 -7.38 9.82
C ASN A 41 4.19 -7.70 11.22
N LEU A 42 5.49 -7.92 11.31
CA LEU A 42 6.17 -8.14 12.60
C LEU A 42 6.02 -6.94 13.52
N PHE A 43 6.23 -5.75 12.98
CA PHE A 43 6.05 -4.51 13.74
C PHE A 43 4.59 -4.36 14.17
N ALA A 44 3.66 -4.65 13.29
CA ALA A 44 2.23 -4.55 13.55
C ALA A 44 1.75 -5.54 14.60
N GLN A 45 2.30 -6.75 14.61
CA GLN A 45 2.00 -7.73 15.66
C GLN A 45 2.38 -7.23 17.05
N SER A 46 3.44 -6.40 17.12
CA SER A 46 3.89 -5.82 18.37
C SER A 46 3.09 -4.57 18.77
N PHE A 47 2.64 -3.79 17.81
CA PHE A 47 2.01 -2.48 18.05
C PHE A 47 0.55 -2.40 17.61
N GLY A 48 0.03 -3.42 16.93
CA GLY A 48 -1.36 -3.50 16.50
C GLY A 48 -1.62 -2.86 15.14
N ASP A 49 -2.40 -1.79 15.10
CA ASP A 49 -2.76 -1.09 13.88
C ASP A 49 -2.02 0.25 13.77
N PHE A 50 -2.14 0.90 12.59
CA PHE A 50 -1.35 2.08 12.28
C PHE A 50 -2.22 3.23 11.80
N PRO A 51 -1.94 4.48 12.24
CA PRO A 51 -2.56 5.65 11.64
C PRO A 51 -2.23 5.75 10.14
N ILE A 52 -3.18 6.24 9.36
CA ILE A 52 -2.99 6.37 7.90
C ILE A 52 -1.79 7.25 7.57
N ARG A 53 -1.60 8.33 8.30
CA ARG A 53 -0.48 9.25 8.07
C ARG A 53 0.87 8.58 8.27
N LEU A 54 0.98 7.71 9.26
CA LEU A 54 2.21 6.95 9.50
C LEU A 54 2.51 6.01 8.34
N VAL A 55 1.47 5.35 7.83
CA VAL A 55 1.60 4.46 6.66
C VAL A 55 2.06 5.24 5.44
N ALA A 56 1.50 6.43 5.21
CA ALA A 56 1.93 7.29 4.11
C ALA A 56 3.43 7.61 4.20
N ASN A 57 3.90 7.93 5.40
CA ASN A 57 5.32 8.21 5.63
C ASN A 57 6.19 6.98 5.35
N TRP A 58 5.75 5.82 5.77
CA TRP A 58 6.49 4.57 5.49
C TRP A 58 6.57 4.25 4.00
N LEU A 59 5.52 4.59 3.26
CA LEU A 59 5.47 4.36 1.82
C LEU A 59 6.13 5.48 1.01
N ASN A 60 6.69 6.50 1.68
CA ASN A 60 7.25 7.68 1.03
C ASN A 60 6.24 8.42 0.12
N LEU A 61 4.97 8.37 0.51
CA LEU A 61 3.91 9.06 -0.22
C LEU A 61 3.49 10.32 0.55
N PRO A 62 3.23 11.42 -0.16
CA PRO A 62 2.64 12.58 0.50
C PRO A 62 1.31 12.19 1.15
N PRO A 63 1.03 12.59 2.39
CA PRO A 63 -0.22 12.23 3.06
C PRO A 63 -1.46 12.62 2.27
N ARG A 64 -1.47 13.80 1.64
CA ARG A 64 -2.59 14.26 0.81
C ARG A 64 -2.86 13.31 -0.35
N PHE A 65 -1.80 12.87 -1.02
CA PHE A 65 -1.90 11.92 -2.13
C PHE A 65 -2.46 10.59 -1.63
N PHE A 66 -1.94 10.11 -0.50
CA PHE A 66 -2.35 8.82 0.05
C PHE A 66 -3.81 8.83 0.49
N PHE A 67 -4.26 9.87 1.19
CA PHE A 67 -5.67 10.03 1.56
C PHE A 67 -6.57 10.09 0.33
N LYS A 68 -6.18 10.83 -0.69
CA LYS A 68 -6.94 10.90 -1.94
C LYS A 68 -7.00 9.53 -2.62
N TYR A 69 -5.87 8.82 -2.66
CA TYR A 69 -5.81 7.48 -3.23
C TYR A 69 -6.78 6.53 -2.52
N LEU A 70 -6.78 6.55 -1.19
CA LEU A 70 -7.67 5.71 -0.41
C LEU A 70 -9.14 6.07 -0.64
N ARG A 71 -9.46 7.36 -0.77
CA ARG A 71 -10.83 7.80 -1.10
C ARG A 71 -11.23 7.37 -2.50
N ASP A 72 -10.34 7.52 -3.47
CA ASP A 72 -10.62 7.13 -4.87
C ASP A 72 -10.86 5.63 -4.99
N LYS A 73 -10.21 4.83 -4.16
CA LYS A 73 -10.41 3.38 -4.12
C LYS A 73 -11.60 2.97 -3.23
N GLY A 74 -12.22 3.91 -2.55
CA GLY A 74 -13.34 3.61 -1.67
C GLY A 74 -12.94 2.93 -0.37
N ILE A 75 -11.66 2.91 -0.02
CA ILE A 75 -11.15 2.34 1.22
C ILE A 75 -11.55 3.20 2.40
N VAL A 76 -11.41 4.50 2.26
CA VAL A 76 -11.98 5.47 3.18
C VAL A 76 -13.05 6.30 2.46
N ILE A 77 -14.03 6.76 3.21
CA ILE A 77 -15.13 7.57 2.71
C ILE A 77 -14.97 9.02 3.19
N GLU A 78 -16.02 9.80 3.10
CA GLU A 78 -16.00 11.21 3.50
C GLU A 78 -15.41 11.41 4.89
N GLN A 79 -14.65 12.48 5.06
CA GLN A 79 -13.96 12.81 6.31
C GLN A 79 -12.96 11.73 6.74
N ASN A 80 -12.46 10.94 5.79
CA ASN A 80 -11.50 9.86 6.01
C ASN A 80 -11.99 8.79 6.99
N LYS A 81 -13.30 8.60 7.06
CA LYS A 81 -13.89 7.51 7.82
C LYS A 81 -13.64 6.18 7.11
N ALA A 82 -13.49 5.12 7.88
CA ALA A 82 -13.29 3.79 7.34
C ALA A 82 -14.55 3.31 6.62
N ASN A 83 -14.37 2.71 5.45
CA ASN A 83 -15.46 1.99 4.79
C ASN A 83 -15.80 0.75 5.61
N VAL A 84 -17.08 0.56 5.91
CA VAL A 84 -17.56 -0.54 6.74
C VAL A 84 -17.18 -1.90 6.19
N GLU A 85 -17.20 -2.05 4.87
CA GLU A 85 -16.80 -3.31 4.23
C GLU A 85 -15.35 -3.67 4.53
N TYR A 86 -14.46 -2.70 4.50
CA TYR A 86 -13.05 -2.91 4.83
C TYR A 86 -12.85 -3.21 6.31
N CYS A 87 -13.65 -2.59 7.17
CA CYS A 87 -13.63 -2.90 8.60
C CYS A 87 -14.08 -4.33 8.86
N SER A 88 -15.14 -4.78 8.18
CA SER A 88 -15.65 -6.14 8.35
C SER A 88 -14.68 -7.20 7.86
N GLN A 89 -13.83 -6.87 6.88
CA GLN A 89 -12.77 -7.75 6.39
C GLN A 89 -11.51 -7.71 7.26
N GLY A 90 -11.49 -6.88 8.30
CA GLY A 90 -10.34 -6.77 9.18
C GLY A 90 -9.19 -5.96 8.59
N LEU A 91 -9.44 -5.15 7.55
CA LEU A 91 -8.41 -4.36 6.89
C LEU A 91 -8.23 -2.98 7.51
N LEU A 92 -9.28 -2.45 8.11
CA LEU A 92 -9.29 -1.16 8.77
C LEU A 92 -9.93 -1.29 10.15
N ILE A 93 -9.53 -0.40 11.05
CA ILE A 93 -10.13 -0.25 12.38
C ILE A 93 -10.43 1.23 12.59
N GLU A 94 -11.61 1.52 13.10
CA GLU A 94 -11.98 2.87 13.49
C GLU A 94 -11.87 2.99 15.01
N HIS A 95 -10.95 3.84 15.45
CA HIS A 95 -10.77 4.13 16.88
C HIS A 95 -11.59 5.34 17.28
N ARG A 96 -12.18 5.27 18.45
CA ARG A 96 -12.92 6.38 19.02
C ARG A 96 -12.12 6.97 20.18
N TYR A 97 -11.87 8.28 20.10
CA TYR A 97 -11.19 9.04 21.15
C TYR A 97 -12.15 10.07 21.70
N SER A 98 -12.26 10.13 23.02
CA SER A 98 -13.06 11.13 23.69
C SER A 98 -12.20 11.91 24.68
N PHE A 99 -12.36 13.22 24.70
CA PHE A 99 -11.68 14.06 25.68
C PHE A 99 -12.61 15.18 26.14
N LYS A 100 -12.37 15.64 27.37
CA LYS A 100 -13.10 16.79 27.94
C LYS A 100 -12.45 18.08 27.48
N GLN A 101 -13.25 18.97 26.93
CA GLN A 101 -12.82 20.32 26.60
C GLN A 101 -12.80 21.18 27.85
N LYS A 102 -12.16 22.38 27.78
CA LYS A 102 -12.12 23.34 28.89
C LYS A 102 -13.50 23.79 29.34
N ASN A 103 -14.49 23.77 28.46
CA ASN A 103 -15.89 24.12 28.76
C ASN A 103 -16.68 22.98 29.43
N GLY A 104 -16.04 21.86 29.77
CA GLY A 104 -16.68 20.71 30.37
C GLY A 104 -17.41 19.76 29.41
N ARG A 105 -17.49 20.12 28.13
CA ARG A 105 -18.12 19.27 27.13
C ARG A 105 -17.15 18.19 26.67
N THR A 106 -17.68 17.01 26.40
CA THR A 106 -16.90 15.89 25.82
C THR A 106 -16.94 15.97 24.31
N LYS A 107 -15.77 15.92 23.68
CA LYS A 107 -15.64 15.83 22.23
C LYS A 107 -15.13 14.47 21.85
N THR A 108 -15.77 13.85 20.87
CA THR A 108 -15.41 12.52 20.37
C THR A 108 -14.84 12.63 18.97
N PHE A 109 -13.69 11.99 18.75
CA PHE A 109 -13.06 11.87 17.44
C PHE A 109 -13.04 10.43 17.02
N PHE A 110 -13.10 10.24 15.71
CA PHE A 110 -12.85 8.95 15.10
C PHE A 110 -11.56 9.03 14.30
N ALA A 111 -10.71 8.03 14.45
CA ALA A 111 -9.50 7.91 13.68
C ALA A 111 -9.48 6.54 12.99
N THR A 112 -9.29 6.54 11.67
CA THR A 112 -9.18 5.33 10.89
C THR A 112 -7.74 4.84 10.92
N HIS A 113 -7.54 3.61 11.35
CA HIS A 113 -6.23 2.95 11.36
C HIS A 113 -6.24 1.77 10.41
N ILE A 114 -5.06 1.45 9.91
CA ILE A 114 -4.85 0.34 8.99
C ILE A 114 -4.30 -0.83 9.77
N THR A 115 -4.92 -1.99 9.63
CA THR A 115 -4.43 -3.23 10.24
C THR A 115 -3.26 -3.81 9.44
N PRO A 116 -2.51 -4.78 10.00
CA PRO A 116 -1.48 -5.48 9.21
C PRO A 116 -2.02 -6.07 7.90
N ALA A 117 -3.20 -6.68 7.94
CA ALA A 117 -3.84 -7.21 6.74
C ALA A 117 -4.19 -6.09 5.77
N GLY A 118 -4.65 -4.94 6.29
CA GLY A 118 -4.93 -3.76 5.49
C GLY A 118 -3.68 -3.19 4.83
N MET A 119 -2.55 -3.21 5.51
CA MET A 119 -1.26 -2.78 4.95
C MET A 119 -0.89 -3.60 3.73
N VAL A 120 -0.99 -4.91 3.83
CA VAL A 120 -0.69 -5.81 2.72
C VAL A 120 -1.64 -5.54 1.55
N HIS A 121 -2.92 -5.39 1.83
CA HIS A 121 -3.93 -5.13 0.81
C HIS A 121 -3.66 -3.81 0.08
N ILE A 122 -3.43 -2.74 0.82
CA ILE A 122 -3.18 -1.41 0.25
C ILE A 122 -1.87 -1.41 -0.53
N TYR A 123 -0.83 -2.03 0.00
CA TYR A 123 0.44 -2.14 -0.69
C TYR A 123 0.29 -2.86 -2.03
N THR A 124 -0.49 -3.94 -2.04
CA THR A 124 -0.78 -4.68 -3.27
C THR A 124 -1.53 -3.83 -4.29
N LEU A 125 -2.51 -3.03 -3.84
CA LEU A 125 -3.23 -2.11 -4.72
C LEU A 125 -2.30 -1.06 -5.32
N LEU A 126 -1.45 -0.45 -4.51
CA LEU A 126 -0.47 0.54 -4.97
C LEU A 126 0.47 -0.06 -6.01
N TRP A 127 0.93 -1.28 -5.76
CA TRP A 127 1.79 -1.99 -6.69
C TRP A 127 1.09 -2.24 -8.03
N ASN A 128 -0.15 -2.73 -7.97
CA ASN A 128 -0.93 -3.02 -9.18
C ASN A 128 -1.25 -1.75 -9.97
N ASP A 129 -1.40 -0.62 -9.30
CA ASP A 129 -1.64 0.67 -9.94
C ASP A 129 -0.36 1.34 -10.45
N GLY A 130 0.78 0.69 -10.31
CA GLY A 130 2.06 1.21 -10.78
C GLY A 130 2.61 2.36 -9.95
N ILE A 131 2.09 2.57 -8.74
CA ILE A 131 2.60 3.57 -7.83
C ILE A 131 3.82 2.98 -7.11
N ALA A 132 4.99 3.60 -7.35
CA ALA A 132 6.23 3.15 -6.74
C ALA A 132 6.22 3.53 -5.26
N ALA A 133 5.76 2.62 -4.43
CA ALA A 133 5.81 2.77 -2.99
C ALA A 133 7.02 2.04 -2.46
N VAL A 134 7.90 2.75 -1.76
CA VAL A 134 9.05 2.16 -1.10
C VAL A 134 8.80 2.26 0.39
N VAL A 135 8.65 1.10 1.04
CA VAL A 135 8.52 1.07 2.49
C VAL A 135 9.86 1.48 3.09
N ASN A 136 9.84 2.49 3.96
CA ASN A 136 11.04 2.92 4.67
C ASN A 136 11.53 1.79 5.57
N ASP A 137 12.84 1.63 5.63
CA ASP A 137 13.44 0.70 6.58
C ASP A 137 13.11 1.17 8.00
N VAL A 138 12.56 0.27 8.75
CA VAL A 138 12.12 0.54 10.13
C VAL A 138 13.28 0.30 11.09
#